data_50495a8f06ad4dce78b7df20e733a67e
#
_entry.id   50495a8f06ad4dce78b7df20e733a67e
#
_cell.length_a   1.000
_cell.length_b   1.000
_cell.length_c   1.000
_cell.angle_alpha   90.00
_cell.angle_beta   90.00
_cell.angle_gamma   90.00
#
_symmetry.space_group_name_H-M   'P 1'
#
loop_
_entity.id
_entity.type
_entity.pdbx_description
1 polymer ?
#
loop_
_entity_poly.entity_id
_entity_poly.type
_entity_poly.pdbx_seq_one_letter_code
_entity_poly.pdbx_strand_id
1 'polypeptide(L)'
;SRSATGMKIDQVRLNNTHGLFYGSGNWFLTNGQSSTRLKGEFSSADFGAFLKGLKLGSGIKDSEFNSKFDLSWKRAPHEFNFETLNGQIDWRLSDGYLTEVSDQGSRIFSLLSLDSLVRKLQLDFRDVFVKGFFYEKIIGSFQLDNGVAYTQDTLVDGGAGEITMQGYTDLNAQQLNYQIAFTPNVTSSLP
;
A
#
# COMPACT_ATOMS: atom_id res chain seq x y z
N SER A 1 29.92 12.83 -27.09
CA SER A 1 28.96 12.03 -26.29
C SER A 1 29.20 12.30 -24.81
N ARG A 2 28.27 12.96 -24.14
CA ARG A 2 28.34 13.08 -22.67
C ARG A 2 28.03 11.72 -22.07
N SER A 3 28.97 11.14 -21.34
CA SER A 3 28.74 9.90 -20.62
C SER A 3 27.69 10.11 -19.54
N ALA A 4 26.77 9.16 -19.40
CA ALA A 4 25.85 9.15 -18.27
C ALA A 4 26.67 8.96 -16.99
N THR A 5 26.46 9.86 -16.02
CA THR A 5 27.03 9.73 -14.69
C THR A 5 25.94 9.21 -13.77
N GLY A 6 26.23 8.21 -12.96
CA GLY A 6 25.22 7.64 -12.09
C GLY A 6 25.82 6.79 -10.98
N MET A 7 24.96 6.40 -10.06
CA MET A 7 25.26 5.49 -8.97
C MET A 7 24.35 4.27 -9.09
N LYS A 8 24.95 3.09 -8.99
CA LYS A 8 24.22 1.83 -8.91
C LYS A 8 24.47 1.21 -7.56
N ILE A 9 23.40 0.78 -6.91
CA ILE A 9 23.44 0.02 -5.67
C ILE A 9 22.87 -1.35 -5.99
N ASP A 10 23.72 -2.35 -6.05
CA ASP A 10 23.32 -3.71 -6.43
C ASP A 10 22.48 -4.39 -5.35
N GLN A 11 22.72 -4.05 -4.09
CA GLN A 11 22.00 -4.64 -2.97
C GLN A 11 21.99 -3.70 -1.76
N VAL A 12 20.80 -3.49 -1.21
CA VAL A 12 20.57 -2.86 0.08
C VAL A 12 19.74 -3.78 0.93
N ARG A 13 20.14 -3.98 2.16
CA ARG A 13 19.35 -4.65 3.18
C ARG A 13 19.22 -3.73 4.38
N LEU A 14 17.98 -3.37 4.71
CA LEU A 14 17.66 -2.60 5.91
C LEU A 14 16.77 -3.46 6.79
N ASN A 15 17.14 -3.60 8.05
CA ASN A 15 16.41 -4.39 9.03
C ASN A 15 16.19 -3.56 10.29
N ASN A 16 14.96 -3.52 10.75
CA ASN A 16 14.61 -3.00 12.06
C ASN A 16 13.74 -4.02 12.82
N THR A 17 13.27 -3.69 14.01
CA THR A 17 12.51 -4.60 14.88
C THR A 17 11.24 -5.15 14.22
N HIS A 18 10.63 -4.42 13.29
CA HIS A 18 9.33 -4.75 12.72
C HIS A 18 9.30 -4.83 11.20
N GLY A 19 10.42 -4.57 10.52
CA GLY A 19 10.43 -4.57 9.06
C GLY A 19 11.78 -4.94 8.46
N LEU A 20 11.74 -5.65 7.34
CA LEU A 20 12.88 -6.03 6.53
C LEU A 20 12.68 -5.49 5.12
N PHE A 21 13.60 -4.65 4.68
CA PHE A 21 13.68 -4.18 3.31
C PHE A 21 14.88 -4.83 2.63
N TYR A 22 14.66 -5.29 1.42
CA TYR A 22 15.67 -5.84 0.54
C TYR A 22 15.50 -5.29 -0.88
N GLY A 23 16.54 -4.72 -1.47
CA GLY A 23 16.38 -4.13 -2.78
C GLY A 23 17.66 -3.69 -3.45
N SER A 24 17.51 -3.13 -4.65
CA SER A 24 18.53 -2.53 -5.47
C SER A 24 18.05 -1.18 -6.03
N GLY A 25 18.97 -0.30 -6.38
CA GLY A 25 18.62 1.00 -6.91
C GLY A 25 19.63 1.52 -7.92
N ASN A 26 19.14 2.35 -8.81
CA ASN A 26 19.95 3.06 -9.79
C ASN A 26 19.57 4.53 -9.78
N TRP A 27 20.57 5.38 -9.80
CA TRP A 27 20.39 6.80 -10.04
C TRP A 27 21.27 7.21 -11.21
N PHE A 28 20.67 7.84 -12.21
CA PHE A 28 21.36 8.27 -13.42
C PHE A 28 21.15 9.76 -13.65
N LEU A 29 22.21 10.40 -14.13
CA LEU A 29 22.19 11.76 -14.64
C LEU A 29 22.54 11.68 -16.14
N THR A 30 21.56 11.93 -17.00
CA THR A 30 21.72 11.91 -18.45
C THR A 30 21.27 13.25 -19.02
N ASN A 31 22.14 13.95 -19.75
CA ASN A 31 21.84 15.26 -20.36
C ASN A 31 21.27 16.29 -19.36
N GLY A 32 21.73 16.29 -18.11
CA GLY A 32 21.24 17.17 -17.08
C GLY A 32 19.91 16.76 -16.43
N GLN A 33 19.32 15.66 -16.86
CA GLN A 33 18.12 15.09 -16.26
C GLN A 33 18.48 13.93 -15.35
N SER A 34 17.99 13.98 -14.13
CA SER A 34 18.17 12.95 -13.10
C SER A 34 16.97 12.01 -13.08
N SER A 35 17.23 10.74 -12.90
CA SER A 35 16.19 9.72 -12.70
C SER A 35 16.67 8.66 -11.69
N THR A 36 15.73 8.18 -10.89
CA THR A 36 15.97 7.13 -9.89
C THR A 36 15.03 5.97 -10.17
N ARG A 37 15.55 4.75 -10.02
CA ARG A 37 14.76 3.51 -9.99
C ARG A 37 15.11 2.73 -8.75
N LEU A 38 14.11 2.22 -8.06
CA LEU A 38 14.22 1.41 -6.87
C LEU A 38 13.38 0.15 -7.05
N LYS A 39 14.00 -1.01 -6.91
CA LYS A 39 13.34 -2.31 -6.99
C LYS A 39 13.63 -3.11 -5.75
N GLY A 40 12.63 -3.77 -5.19
CA GLY A 40 12.85 -4.55 -4.00
C GLY A 40 11.61 -5.21 -3.43
N GLU A 41 11.81 -5.70 -2.22
CA GLU A 41 10.80 -6.35 -1.41
C GLU A 41 10.83 -5.73 -0.01
N PHE A 42 9.66 -5.62 0.58
CA PHE A 42 9.54 -5.24 1.98
C PHE A 42 8.63 -6.25 2.68
N SER A 43 9.02 -6.68 3.86
CA SER A 43 8.25 -7.59 4.71
C SER A 43 8.19 -7.10 6.15
N SER A 44 7.09 -7.39 6.82
CA SER A 44 6.88 -7.10 8.24
C SER A 44 6.05 -8.23 8.85
N ALA A 45 6.50 -8.76 9.97
CA ALA A 45 5.74 -9.76 10.73
C ALA A 45 4.60 -9.14 11.55
N ASP A 46 4.69 -7.84 11.87
CA ASP A 46 3.65 -7.04 12.51
C ASP A 46 3.64 -5.65 11.86
N PHE A 47 2.84 -5.52 10.81
CA PHE A 47 2.76 -4.29 10.02
C PHE A 47 2.14 -3.14 10.80
N GLY A 48 1.20 -3.45 11.71
CA GLY A 48 0.62 -2.45 12.60
C GLY A 48 1.66 -1.83 13.52
N ALA A 49 2.52 -2.65 14.12
CA ALA A 49 3.62 -2.17 14.95
C ALA A 49 4.68 -1.40 14.14
N PHE A 50 4.98 -1.85 12.91
CA PHE A 50 5.86 -1.13 11.99
C PHE A 50 5.34 0.29 11.69
N LEU A 51 4.06 0.41 11.30
CA LEU A 51 3.44 1.71 11.00
C LEU A 51 3.39 2.62 12.25
N LYS A 52 3.10 2.05 13.43
CA LYS A 52 3.12 2.77 14.70
C LYS A 52 4.53 3.29 15.02
N GLY A 53 5.56 2.49 14.77
CA GLY A 53 6.96 2.89 14.93
C GLY A 53 7.34 4.08 14.06
N LEU A 54 6.76 4.18 12.87
CA LEU A 54 6.90 5.33 11.96
C LEU A 54 5.98 6.52 12.32
N LYS A 55 5.20 6.43 13.40
CA LYS A 55 4.21 7.44 13.81
C LYS A 55 3.11 7.68 12.75
N LEU A 56 2.86 6.70 11.90
CA LEU A 56 1.83 6.78 10.86
C LEU A 56 0.45 6.38 11.37
N GLY A 57 0.37 5.82 12.58
CA GLY A 57 -0.84 5.25 13.13
C GLY A 57 -1.33 4.07 12.29
N SER A 58 -2.17 3.21 12.82
CA SER A 58 -2.64 2.08 12.02
C SER A 58 -3.99 1.58 12.54
N GLY A 59 -4.95 1.48 11.63
CA GLY A 59 -6.15 0.66 11.81
C GLY A 59 -5.91 -0.83 11.54
N ILE A 60 -4.65 -1.25 11.31
CA ILE A 60 -4.25 -2.63 11.05
C ILE A 60 -3.61 -3.18 12.31
N LYS A 61 -4.02 -4.38 12.72
CA LYS A 61 -3.46 -5.10 13.87
C LYS A 61 -3.18 -6.55 13.52
N ASP A 62 -2.14 -7.09 14.16
CA ASP A 62 -1.78 -8.51 14.15
C ASP A 62 -1.66 -9.07 12.72
N SER A 63 -1.09 -8.30 11.79
CA SER A 63 -1.02 -8.65 10.39
C SER A 63 0.40 -8.69 9.87
N GLU A 64 0.71 -9.75 9.14
CA GLU A 64 1.92 -9.81 8.32
C GLU A 64 1.73 -8.99 7.04
N PHE A 65 2.79 -8.32 6.61
CA PHE A 65 2.82 -7.59 5.34
C PHE A 65 3.99 -8.02 4.48
N ASN A 66 3.71 -8.24 3.21
CA ASN A 66 4.72 -8.51 2.19
C ASN A 66 4.42 -7.67 0.95
N SER A 67 5.45 -7.05 0.38
CA SER A 67 5.32 -6.33 -0.88
C SER A 67 6.55 -6.51 -1.74
N LYS A 68 6.32 -6.47 -3.07
CA LYS A 68 7.34 -6.36 -4.11
C LYS A 68 7.06 -5.10 -4.90
N PHE A 69 8.11 -4.37 -5.24
CA PHE A 69 7.94 -3.14 -5.97
C PHE A 69 9.07 -2.89 -6.96
N ASP A 70 8.74 -2.19 -8.02
CA ASP A 70 9.65 -1.66 -9.03
C ASP A 70 9.19 -0.25 -9.36
N LEU A 71 9.84 0.73 -8.77
CA LEU A 71 9.44 2.13 -8.77
C LEU A 71 10.50 2.99 -9.45
N SER A 72 10.06 4.02 -10.14
CA SER A 72 10.94 5.01 -10.73
C SER A 72 10.35 6.41 -10.63
N TRP A 73 11.21 7.41 -10.52
CA TRP A 73 10.82 8.81 -10.55
C TRP A 73 11.90 9.66 -11.21
N LYS A 74 11.50 10.81 -11.73
CA LYS A 74 12.43 11.83 -12.20
C LYS A 74 13.04 12.52 -10.99
N ARG A 75 14.33 12.85 -11.04
CA ARG A 75 15.16 13.46 -10.00
C ARG A 75 16.00 12.47 -9.19
N ALA A 76 16.84 13.01 -8.30
CA ALA A 76 17.72 12.25 -7.44
C ALA A 76 16.95 11.50 -6.34
N PRO A 77 17.54 10.48 -5.70
CA PRO A 77 16.86 9.71 -4.65
C PRO A 77 16.28 10.54 -3.51
N HIS A 78 16.97 11.60 -3.11
CA HIS A 78 16.58 12.51 -2.03
C HIS A 78 15.55 13.58 -2.45
N GLU A 79 15.25 13.68 -3.75
CA GLU A 79 14.27 14.59 -4.33
C GLU A 79 13.01 13.84 -4.76
N PHE A 80 12.62 12.80 -4.00
CA PHE A 80 11.41 12.04 -4.27
C PHE A 80 10.17 12.92 -4.31
N ASN A 81 9.32 12.70 -5.31
CA ASN A 81 8.01 13.32 -5.42
C ASN A 81 7.01 12.35 -6.07
N PHE A 82 5.73 12.52 -5.75
CA PHE A 82 4.68 11.70 -6.34
C PHE A 82 4.40 12.03 -7.81
N GLU A 83 4.58 13.29 -8.24
CA GLU A 83 4.22 13.76 -9.59
C GLU A 83 4.90 12.97 -10.71
N THR A 84 6.05 12.40 -10.44
CA THR A 84 6.81 11.62 -11.42
C THR A 84 7.01 10.18 -11.03
N LEU A 85 6.27 9.71 -10.00
CA LEU A 85 6.34 8.34 -9.53
C LEU A 85 5.62 7.42 -10.50
N ASN A 86 6.35 6.42 -10.99
CA ASN A 86 5.86 5.39 -11.90
C ASN A 86 6.31 4.02 -11.42
N GLY A 87 5.60 2.97 -11.82
CA GLY A 87 6.00 1.60 -11.55
C GLY A 87 4.88 0.70 -11.09
N GLN A 88 5.25 -0.34 -10.37
CA GLN A 88 4.33 -1.36 -9.88
C GLN A 88 4.65 -1.73 -8.44
N ILE A 89 3.59 -2.02 -7.68
CA ILE A 89 3.66 -2.57 -6.32
C ILE A 89 2.69 -3.73 -6.25
N ASP A 90 3.18 -4.93 -5.92
CA ASP A 90 2.36 -6.06 -5.51
C ASP A 90 2.42 -6.17 -3.99
N TRP A 91 1.29 -6.40 -3.34
CA TRP A 91 1.25 -6.39 -1.89
C TRP A 91 0.25 -7.39 -1.32
N ARG A 92 0.54 -7.82 -0.09
CA ARG A 92 -0.27 -8.76 0.67
C ARG A 92 -0.21 -8.44 2.15
N LEU A 93 -1.37 -8.39 2.78
CA LEU A 93 -1.58 -8.51 4.22
C LEU A 93 -2.13 -9.90 4.52
N SER A 94 -1.72 -10.52 5.59
CA SER A 94 -2.19 -11.84 6.02
C SER A 94 -2.56 -11.82 7.50
N ASP A 95 -3.64 -12.49 7.83
CA ASP A 95 -4.09 -12.75 9.19
C ASP A 95 -4.10 -11.50 10.07
N GLY A 96 -5.19 -10.73 10.01
CA GLY A 96 -5.21 -9.48 10.75
C GLY A 96 -6.60 -8.90 10.95
N TYR A 97 -6.61 -7.75 11.60
CA TYR A 97 -7.83 -7.00 11.88
C TYR A 97 -7.74 -5.59 11.33
N LEU A 98 -8.79 -5.15 10.64
CA LEU A 98 -9.06 -3.74 10.42
C LEU A 98 -9.88 -3.24 11.60
N THR A 99 -9.33 -2.33 12.37
CA THR A 99 -10.01 -1.69 13.49
C THR A 99 -10.52 -0.32 13.10
N GLU A 100 -11.43 0.25 13.91
CA GLU A 100 -11.85 1.63 13.70
C GLU A 100 -10.64 2.56 13.63
N VAL A 101 -10.61 3.36 12.58
CA VAL A 101 -9.64 4.43 12.44
C VAL A 101 -10.11 5.59 13.29
N SER A 102 -9.55 5.72 14.49
CA SER A 102 -9.79 6.91 15.30
C SER A 102 -9.23 8.15 14.63
N ASP A 103 -9.87 9.31 14.80
CA ASP A 103 -9.49 10.60 14.20
C ASP A 103 -8.02 11.00 14.43
N GLN A 104 -7.32 10.33 15.33
CA GLN A 104 -5.90 10.55 15.62
C GLN A 104 -4.98 9.43 15.10
N GLY A 105 -5.52 8.36 14.49
CA GLY A 105 -4.80 7.09 14.39
C GLY A 105 -4.17 6.76 13.06
N SER A 106 -4.53 7.37 11.95
CA SER A 106 -4.06 6.84 10.69
C SER A 106 -3.61 7.88 9.67
N ARG A 107 -2.43 8.41 9.95
CA ARG A 107 -1.74 9.28 8.98
C ARG A 107 -1.50 8.57 7.64
N ILE A 108 -1.35 7.25 7.63
CA ILE A 108 -1.14 6.53 6.39
C ILE A 108 -2.39 6.54 5.50
N PHE A 109 -3.59 6.40 6.08
CA PHE A 109 -4.82 6.48 5.29
C PHE A 109 -5.05 7.90 4.78
N SER A 110 -4.72 8.90 5.60
CA SER A 110 -4.75 10.31 5.21
C SER A 110 -3.75 10.62 4.09
N LEU A 111 -2.51 10.14 4.22
CA LEU A 111 -1.48 10.30 3.18
C LEU A 111 -1.88 9.66 1.85
N LEU A 112 -2.56 8.52 1.89
CA LEU A 112 -3.05 7.80 0.72
C LEU A 112 -4.47 8.22 0.33
N SER A 113 -5.05 9.20 1.03
CA SER A 113 -6.45 9.66 0.83
C SER A 113 -7.51 8.55 0.99
N LEU A 114 -7.18 7.52 1.77
CA LEU A 114 -8.05 6.35 1.99
C LEU A 114 -9.07 6.54 3.13
N ASP A 115 -9.00 7.64 3.89
CA ASP A 115 -9.91 7.90 5.03
C ASP A 115 -11.39 7.84 4.62
N SER A 116 -11.72 8.44 3.47
CA SER A 116 -13.09 8.44 2.96
C SER A 116 -13.56 7.05 2.54
N LEU A 117 -12.64 6.23 2.00
CA LEU A 117 -12.91 4.85 1.64
C LEU A 117 -13.20 4.00 2.88
N VAL A 118 -12.34 4.10 3.91
CA VAL A 118 -12.52 3.38 5.17
C VAL A 118 -13.83 3.78 5.84
N ARG A 119 -14.15 5.08 5.91
CA ARG A 119 -15.44 5.56 6.44
C ARG A 119 -16.64 5.00 5.67
N LYS A 120 -16.57 4.99 4.34
CA LYS A 120 -17.64 4.45 3.51
C LYS A 120 -17.83 2.96 3.75
N LEU A 121 -16.75 2.19 3.80
CA LEU A 121 -16.81 0.76 4.14
C LEU A 121 -17.44 0.54 5.53
N GLN A 122 -17.08 1.33 6.53
CA GLN A 122 -17.65 1.25 7.88
C GLN A 122 -19.13 1.64 7.94
N LEU A 123 -19.58 2.58 7.09
CA LEU A 123 -21.00 2.98 7.01
C LEU A 123 -21.85 1.95 6.26
N ASP A 124 -21.37 1.50 5.10
CA ASP A 124 -22.12 0.62 4.21
C ASP A 124 -22.14 -0.84 4.74
N PHE A 125 -21.14 -1.23 5.52
CA PHE A 125 -20.99 -2.59 6.09
C PHE A 125 -20.84 -2.57 7.61
N ARG A 126 -21.55 -1.68 8.28
CA ARG A 126 -21.44 -1.41 9.71
C ARG A 126 -21.50 -2.67 10.57
N ASP A 127 -22.43 -3.57 10.27
CA ASP A 127 -22.62 -4.79 11.07
C ASP A 127 -21.42 -5.74 11.01
N VAL A 128 -20.63 -5.66 9.93
CA VAL A 128 -19.41 -6.45 9.72
C VAL A 128 -18.22 -5.80 10.46
N PHE A 129 -18.19 -4.46 10.58
CA PHE A 129 -17.06 -3.71 11.12
C PHE A 129 -17.14 -3.33 12.60
N VAL A 130 -18.30 -3.50 13.27
CA VAL A 130 -18.54 -3.06 14.67
C VAL A 130 -17.55 -3.64 15.68
N LYS A 131 -17.01 -4.84 15.42
CA LYS A 131 -16.05 -5.52 16.33
C LYS A 131 -14.63 -5.58 15.80
N GLY A 132 -14.32 -4.82 14.73
CA GLY A 132 -13.13 -5.03 13.91
C GLY A 132 -13.40 -6.09 12.85
N PHE A 133 -12.91 -5.83 11.65
CA PHE A 133 -13.04 -6.75 10.53
C PHE A 133 -11.81 -7.65 10.48
N PHE A 134 -12.00 -8.93 10.81
CA PHE A 134 -10.97 -9.94 10.61
C PHE A 134 -10.88 -10.30 9.14
N TYR A 135 -9.66 -10.37 8.62
CA TYR A 135 -9.35 -10.87 7.28
C TYR A 135 -8.27 -11.94 7.34
N GLU A 136 -8.42 -12.95 6.50
CA GLU A 136 -7.39 -13.97 6.27
C GLU A 136 -6.30 -13.43 5.36
N LYS A 137 -6.70 -12.67 4.35
CA LYS A 137 -5.77 -11.99 3.44
C LYS A 137 -6.39 -10.75 2.84
N ILE A 138 -5.53 -9.78 2.57
CA ILE A 138 -5.80 -8.68 1.64
C ILE A 138 -4.67 -8.70 0.62
N ILE A 139 -5.00 -8.80 -0.65
CA ILE A 139 -4.02 -8.84 -1.74
C ILE A 139 -4.39 -7.83 -2.81
N GLY A 140 -3.41 -7.37 -3.54
CA GLY A 140 -3.63 -6.50 -4.69
C GLY A 140 -2.33 -6.06 -5.32
N SER A 141 -2.49 -5.39 -6.46
CA SER A 141 -1.42 -4.69 -7.13
C SER A 141 -1.78 -3.24 -7.37
N PHE A 142 -0.78 -2.38 -7.42
CA PHE A 142 -0.90 -1.01 -7.88
C PHE A 142 -0.01 -0.80 -9.09
N GLN A 143 -0.60 -0.30 -10.16
CA GLN A 143 0.13 0.30 -11.27
C GLN A 143 0.19 1.80 -11.05
N LEU A 144 1.40 2.36 -10.94
CA LEU A 144 1.61 3.79 -10.75
C LEU A 144 1.95 4.46 -12.07
N ASP A 145 1.26 5.54 -12.36
CA ASP A 145 1.51 6.41 -13.51
C ASP A 145 1.46 7.87 -13.06
N ASN A 146 2.63 8.53 -13.04
CA ASN A 146 2.80 9.93 -12.62
C ASN A 146 2.06 10.27 -11.31
N GLY A 147 2.19 9.38 -10.32
CA GLY A 147 1.61 9.54 -8.98
C GLY A 147 0.15 9.15 -8.84
N VAL A 148 -0.45 8.60 -9.89
CA VAL A 148 -1.76 7.97 -9.79
C VAL A 148 -1.60 6.46 -9.66
N ALA A 149 -2.09 5.88 -8.57
CA ALA A 149 -2.02 4.46 -8.26
C ALA A 149 -3.35 3.79 -8.64
N TYR A 150 -3.33 2.94 -9.64
CA TYR A 150 -4.47 2.16 -10.13
C TYR A 150 -4.43 0.74 -9.59
N THR A 151 -5.57 0.21 -9.18
CA THR A 151 -5.77 -1.21 -8.87
C THR A 151 -7.01 -1.75 -9.56
N GLN A 152 -6.96 -3.02 -9.98
CA GLN A 152 -8.09 -3.74 -10.56
C GLN A 152 -8.31 -5.12 -9.92
N ASP A 153 -7.46 -5.49 -8.99
CA ASP A 153 -7.35 -6.83 -8.43
C ASP A 153 -7.30 -6.87 -6.90
N THR A 154 -7.62 -5.75 -6.24
CA THR A 154 -7.63 -5.73 -4.78
C THR A 154 -8.76 -6.57 -4.24
N LEU A 155 -8.41 -7.54 -3.43
CA LEU A 155 -9.29 -8.52 -2.81
C LEU A 155 -9.05 -8.55 -1.31
N VAL A 156 -10.12 -8.40 -0.54
CA VAL A 156 -10.15 -8.64 0.91
C VAL A 156 -10.94 -9.92 1.14
N ASP A 157 -10.29 -10.94 1.66
CA ASP A 157 -10.92 -12.21 2.03
C ASP A 157 -11.05 -12.26 3.56
N GLY A 158 -12.25 -12.24 4.04
CA GLY A 158 -12.58 -12.20 5.47
C GLY A 158 -13.65 -13.20 5.86
N GLY A 159 -13.75 -13.48 7.16
CA GLY A 159 -14.71 -14.46 7.67
C GLY A 159 -16.17 -14.13 7.35
N ALA A 160 -16.53 -12.88 7.17
CA ALA A 160 -17.89 -12.42 6.84
C ALA A 160 -18.18 -12.45 5.33
N GLY A 161 -17.16 -12.48 4.49
CA GLY A 161 -17.29 -12.45 3.03
C GLY A 161 -16.07 -11.85 2.35
N GLU A 162 -16.21 -11.67 1.05
CA GLU A 162 -15.17 -11.17 0.17
C GLU A 162 -15.49 -9.73 -0.28
N ILE A 163 -14.51 -8.84 -0.22
CA ILE A 163 -14.61 -7.49 -0.77
C ILE A 163 -13.65 -7.37 -1.94
N THR A 164 -14.16 -7.01 -3.10
CA THR A 164 -13.34 -6.65 -4.27
C THR A 164 -13.33 -5.14 -4.45
N MET A 165 -12.18 -4.60 -4.85
CA MET A 165 -12.01 -3.17 -5.05
C MET A 165 -11.22 -2.89 -6.33
N GLN A 166 -11.74 -1.96 -7.14
CA GLN A 166 -11.13 -1.49 -8.38
C GLN A 166 -11.20 0.03 -8.43
N GLY A 167 -10.17 0.67 -8.95
CA GLY A 167 -10.15 2.12 -9.07
C GLY A 167 -8.76 2.71 -8.94
N TYR A 168 -8.70 3.94 -8.44
CA TYR A 168 -7.44 4.65 -8.32
C TYR A 168 -7.39 5.59 -7.11
N THR A 169 -6.16 5.87 -6.69
CA THR A 169 -5.79 6.97 -5.80
C THR A 169 -4.83 7.91 -6.51
N ASP A 170 -5.19 9.18 -6.66
CA ASP A 170 -4.29 10.24 -7.09
C ASP A 170 -3.56 10.79 -5.86
N LEU A 171 -2.28 10.45 -5.75
CA LEU A 171 -1.43 10.85 -4.63
C LEU A 171 -1.08 12.35 -4.65
N ASN A 172 -1.13 12.98 -5.83
CA ASN A 172 -0.86 14.41 -6.00
C ASN A 172 -2.06 15.26 -5.60
N ALA A 173 -3.24 14.90 -6.13
CA ALA A 173 -4.49 15.59 -5.85
C ALA A 173 -5.11 15.18 -4.51
N GLN A 174 -4.60 14.12 -3.86
CA GLN A 174 -5.19 13.51 -2.68
C GLN A 174 -6.66 13.13 -2.89
N GLN A 175 -6.93 12.50 -4.01
CA GLN A 175 -8.27 12.06 -4.42
C GLN A 175 -8.29 10.57 -4.68
N LEU A 176 -9.45 9.97 -4.50
CA LEU A 176 -9.66 8.55 -4.80
C LEU A 176 -11.00 8.34 -5.51
N ASN A 177 -11.04 7.29 -6.31
CA ASN A 177 -12.27 6.81 -6.93
C ASN A 177 -12.20 5.29 -7.03
N TYR A 178 -13.04 4.61 -6.24
CA TYR A 178 -13.10 3.16 -6.18
C TYR A 178 -14.51 2.63 -6.36
N GLN A 179 -14.61 1.54 -7.11
CA GLN A 179 -15.76 0.66 -7.11
C GLN A 179 -15.49 -0.50 -6.16
N ILE A 180 -16.44 -0.77 -5.28
CA ILE A 180 -16.32 -1.79 -4.23
C ILE A 180 -17.54 -2.70 -4.33
N ALA A 181 -17.29 -4.01 -4.31
CA ALA A 181 -18.33 -5.00 -4.23
C ALA A 181 -18.08 -5.91 -3.02
N PHE A 182 -19.15 -6.26 -2.30
CA PHE A 182 -19.12 -7.20 -1.19
C PHE A 182 -19.94 -8.43 -1.53
N THR A 183 -19.35 -9.60 -1.36
CA THR A 183 -19.99 -10.92 -1.52
C THR A 183 -20.00 -11.62 -0.17
N PRO A 184 -21.14 -11.70 0.52
CA PRO A 184 -21.20 -12.35 1.83
C PRO A 184 -20.97 -13.87 1.70
N ASN A 185 -20.30 -14.45 2.71
CA ASN A 185 -20.22 -15.89 2.86
C ASN A 185 -21.60 -16.42 3.29
N VAL A 186 -22.36 -16.96 2.35
CA VAL A 186 -23.64 -17.60 2.65
C VAL A 186 -23.36 -18.98 3.24
N THR A 187 -23.31 -19.09 4.56
CA THR A 187 -23.46 -20.40 5.20
C THR A 187 -24.89 -20.85 4.94
N SER A 188 -25.08 -21.71 3.95
CA SER A 188 -26.35 -22.42 3.76
C SER A 188 -26.53 -23.34 4.95
N SER A 189 -27.16 -22.85 6.02
CA SER A 189 -27.84 -23.72 6.96
C SER A 189 -29.07 -24.26 6.24
N LEU A 190 -28.91 -25.39 5.53
CA LEU A 190 -30.03 -26.22 5.16
C LEU A 190 -30.65 -26.80 6.43
N PRO A 191 -31.95 -26.73 6.57
CA PRO A 191 -32.67 -27.31 7.71
C PRO A 191 -32.57 -28.83 7.79
#